data_a98a023f9b570bc7cd8c460d5de76585
#
_entry.id   a98a023f9b570bc7cd8c460d5de76585
#
_cell.length_a   1.000
_cell.length_b   1.000
_cell.length_c   1.000
_cell.angle_alpha   90.00
_cell.angle_beta   90.00
_cell.angle_gamma   90.00
#
_symmetry.space_group_name_H-M   'P 1'
#
loop_
_entity.id
_entity.type
_entity.pdbx_description
1 polymer ?
#
loop_
_entity_poly.entity_id
_entity_poly.type
_entity_poly.pdbx_seq_one_letter_code
_entity_poly.pdbx_strand_id
1 'polypeptide(L)'
;KYLLVSFVIFTLLSCEQQEKKPDYLWEKEKFIEVLTDFQTAESIVRLGINRTKDSLIYNDSIYASVFRKHATTKAVFDSNFTYFSNKPQEFEKIFEEVITNLSTRSAALKGKEVESTEAVEN
;
A
#
# COMPACT_ATOMS: atom_id res chain seq x y z
N LYS A 1 -27.79 -39.47 -25.75
CA LYS A 1 -28.34 -39.29 -24.39
C LYS A 1 -27.24 -39.29 -23.32
N TYR A 2 -26.30 -40.22 -23.39
CA TYR A 2 -25.16 -40.31 -22.42
C TYR A 2 -24.06 -39.28 -22.63
N LEU A 3 -23.88 -38.77 -23.86
CA LEU A 3 -22.93 -37.73 -24.21
C LEU A 3 -23.25 -36.39 -23.53
N LEU A 4 -24.52 -36.03 -23.42
CA LEU A 4 -24.97 -34.82 -22.73
C LEU A 4 -24.75 -34.88 -21.21
N VAL A 5 -24.98 -36.06 -20.60
CA VAL A 5 -24.74 -36.27 -19.17
C VAL A 5 -23.24 -36.20 -18.84
N SER A 6 -22.36 -36.75 -19.71
CA SER A 6 -20.91 -36.68 -19.55
C SER A 6 -20.38 -35.23 -19.64
N PHE A 7 -20.97 -34.41 -20.50
CA PHE A 7 -20.58 -32.99 -20.63
C PHE A 7 -20.97 -32.16 -19.41
N VAL A 8 -22.11 -32.41 -18.81
CA VAL A 8 -22.57 -31.71 -17.59
C VAL A 8 -21.71 -32.05 -16.37
N ILE A 9 -21.21 -33.29 -16.26
CA ILE A 9 -20.33 -33.70 -15.15
C ILE A 9 -18.96 -33.03 -15.26
N PHE A 10 -18.47 -32.75 -16.47
CA PHE A 10 -17.17 -32.12 -16.68
C PHE A 10 -17.14 -30.63 -16.30
N THR A 11 -18.29 -29.94 -16.32
CA THR A 11 -18.39 -28.52 -15.94
C THR A 11 -18.42 -28.29 -14.45
N LEU A 12 -18.66 -29.30 -13.61
CA LEU A 12 -18.72 -29.19 -12.15
C LEU A 12 -17.35 -29.37 -11.46
N LEU A 13 -16.29 -29.68 -12.21
CA LEU A 13 -14.92 -29.85 -11.68
C LEU A 13 -14.06 -28.57 -11.81
N SER A 14 -14.67 -27.42 -12.08
CA SER A 14 -13.99 -26.13 -11.93
C SER A 14 -13.86 -25.83 -10.42
N CYS A 15 -13.04 -26.59 -9.73
CA CYS A 15 -12.53 -26.23 -8.42
C CYS A 15 -11.63 -25.00 -8.62
N GLU A 16 -12.15 -23.84 -8.26
CA GLU A 16 -11.36 -22.67 -7.98
C GLU A 16 -10.40 -23.07 -6.84
N GLN A 17 -9.15 -23.35 -7.22
CA GLN A 17 -8.07 -23.57 -6.25
C GLN A 17 -7.93 -22.27 -5.49
N GLN A 18 -8.53 -22.22 -4.31
CA GLN A 18 -8.26 -21.18 -3.33
C GLN A 18 -6.77 -21.33 -2.97
N GLU A 19 -5.92 -20.54 -3.63
CA GLU A 19 -4.50 -20.47 -3.28
C GLU A 19 -4.42 -20.14 -1.80
N LYS A 20 -3.90 -21.09 -1.02
CA LYS A 20 -3.75 -20.93 0.43
C LYS A 20 -2.83 -19.72 0.64
N LYS A 21 -3.43 -18.63 1.13
CA LYS A 21 -2.74 -17.38 1.38
C LYS A 21 -1.55 -17.64 2.30
N PRO A 22 -0.31 -17.29 1.92
CA PRO A 22 0.84 -17.47 2.80
C PRO A 22 0.68 -16.65 4.09
N ASP A 23 1.18 -17.16 5.22
CA ASP A 23 1.04 -16.54 6.54
C ASP A 23 1.64 -15.13 6.65
N TYR A 24 2.58 -14.77 5.76
CA TYR A 24 3.18 -13.44 5.70
C TYR A 24 2.38 -12.44 4.86
N LEU A 25 1.31 -12.90 4.21
CA LEU A 25 0.51 -12.06 3.33
C LEU A 25 -0.50 -11.27 4.14
N TRP A 26 -0.43 -9.96 3.98
CA TRP A 26 -1.35 -9.03 4.63
C TRP A 26 -2.74 -9.07 3.99
N GLU A 27 -3.74 -8.66 4.77
CA GLU A 27 -5.02 -8.26 4.22
C GLU A 27 -4.85 -7.01 3.37
N LYS A 28 -5.73 -6.82 2.40
CA LYS A 28 -5.69 -5.70 1.44
C LYS A 28 -5.61 -4.35 2.15
N GLU A 29 -6.40 -4.15 3.17
CA GLU A 29 -6.48 -2.94 3.98
C GLU A 29 -5.15 -2.61 4.65
N LYS A 30 -4.49 -3.62 5.23
CA LYS A 30 -3.16 -3.48 5.82
C LYS A 30 -2.12 -3.10 4.78
N PHE A 31 -2.17 -3.73 3.60
CA PHE A 31 -1.24 -3.39 2.52
C PHE A 31 -1.44 -1.95 2.03
N ILE A 32 -2.70 -1.49 1.87
CA ILE A 32 -3.02 -0.10 1.50
C ILE A 32 -2.46 0.89 2.53
N GLU A 33 -2.63 0.61 3.82
CA GLU A 33 -2.15 1.47 4.89
C GLU A 33 -0.62 1.62 4.84
N VAL A 34 0.11 0.50 4.77
CA VAL A 34 1.58 0.49 4.71
C VAL A 34 2.06 1.15 3.42
N LEU A 35 1.43 0.86 2.29
CA LEU A 35 1.80 1.45 1.00
C LEU A 35 1.55 2.97 0.98
N THR A 36 0.48 3.46 1.61
CA THR A 36 0.20 4.89 1.75
C THR A 36 1.31 5.60 2.54
N ASP A 37 1.74 5.03 3.65
CA ASP A 37 2.84 5.58 4.45
C ASP A 37 4.18 5.50 3.71
N PHE A 38 4.41 4.41 2.99
CA PHE A 38 5.61 4.24 2.16
C PHE A 38 5.67 5.30 1.05
N GLN A 39 4.56 5.58 0.35
CA GLN A 39 4.48 6.63 -0.67
C GLN A 39 4.69 8.03 -0.07
N THR A 40 4.23 8.25 1.16
CA THR A 40 4.51 9.50 1.89
C THR A 40 6.02 9.63 2.16
N ALA A 41 6.66 8.58 2.66
CA ALA A 41 8.10 8.53 2.89
C ALA A 41 8.90 8.77 1.59
N GLU A 42 8.51 8.13 0.50
CA GLU A 42 9.10 8.30 -0.83
C GLU A 42 9.01 9.77 -1.29
N SER A 43 7.89 10.44 -1.06
CA SER A 43 7.72 11.86 -1.39
C SER A 43 8.66 12.76 -0.60
N ILE A 44 8.87 12.49 0.69
CA ILE A 44 9.81 13.23 1.54
C ILE A 44 11.25 13.08 1.03
N VAL A 45 11.64 11.86 0.68
CA VAL A 45 12.96 11.56 0.13
C VAL A 45 13.17 12.27 -1.20
N ARG A 46 12.19 12.23 -2.11
CA ARG A 46 12.26 12.89 -3.44
C ARG A 46 12.33 14.40 -3.36
N LEU A 47 11.58 15.02 -2.45
CA LEU A 47 11.61 16.47 -2.24
C LEU A 47 12.95 16.95 -1.66
N GLY A 48 13.76 16.04 -1.14
CA GLY A 48 15.08 16.34 -0.61
C GLY A 48 15.06 17.38 0.53
N ILE A 49 14.02 17.34 1.35
CA ILE A 49 13.74 18.32 2.42
C ILE A 49 14.91 18.46 3.40
N ASN A 50 15.81 17.48 3.44
CA ASN A 50 17.04 17.50 4.21
C ASN A 50 18.25 17.04 3.39
N ARG A 51 18.67 17.84 2.41
CA ARG A 51 19.90 17.62 1.65
C ARG A 51 21.12 18.02 2.49
N THR A 52 21.42 17.25 3.53
CA THR A 52 22.71 17.30 4.23
C THR A 52 23.65 16.24 3.67
N LYS A 53 24.96 16.32 4.03
CA LYS A 53 25.97 15.34 3.59
C LYS A 53 25.64 13.89 3.97
N ASP A 54 24.73 13.69 4.93
CA ASP A 54 24.26 12.38 5.42
C ASP A 54 22.92 11.95 4.82
N SER A 55 22.59 12.42 3.61
CA SER A 55 21.28 12.16 2.96
C SER A 55 20.93 10.67 2.79
N LEU A 56 21.92 9.80 2.61
CA LEU A 56 21.70 8.36 2.49
C LEU A 56 21.22 7.76 3.81
N ILE A 57 21.87 8.08 4.92
CA ILE A 57 21.50 7.60 6.27
C ILE A 57 20.11 8.13 6.64
N TYR A 58 19.82 9.38 6.28
CA TYR A 58 18.50 9.99 6.53
C TYR A 58 17.40 9.28 5.73
N ASN A 59 17.62 9.01 4.45
CA ASN A 59 16.66 8.30 3.61
C ASN A 59 16.37 6.89 4.15
N ASP A 60 17.39 6.14 4.52
CA ASP A 60 17.24 4.82 5.13
C ASP A 60 16.44 4.90 6.44
N SER A 61 16.64 5.95 7.25
CA SER A 61 15.91 6.14 8.50
C SER A 61 14.43 6.45 8.29
N ILE A 62 14.06 7.15 7.20
CA ILE A 62 12.66 7.44 6.85
C ILE A 62 11.94 6.14 6.51
N TYR A 63 12.49 5.32 5.62
CA TYR A 63 11.88 4.02 5.28
C TYR A 63 11.82 3.09 6.49
N ALA A 64 12.89 3.03 7.29
CA ALA A 64 12.91 2.24 8.51
C ALA A 64 11.84 2.68 9.52
N SER A 65 11.48 3.97 9.55
CA SER A 65 10.41 4.48 10.42
C SER A 65 9.02 3.97 10.01
N VAL A 66 8.77 3.85 8.69
CA VAL A 66 7.53 3.25 8.18
C VAL A 66 7.43 1.79 8.60
N PHE A 67 8.49 1.01 8.38
CA PHE A 67 8.48 -0.40 8.75
C PHE A 67 8.31 -0.63 10.25
N ARG A 68 8.95 0.20 11.09
CA ARG A 68 8.75 0.15 12.56
C ARG A 68 7.31 0.48 12.96
N LYS A 69 6.73 1.54 12.38
CA LYS A 69 5.33 1.94 12.65
C LYS A 69 4.36 0.79 12.42
N HIS A 70 4.60 0.01 11.39
CA HIS A 70 3.73 -1.10 10.99
C HIS A 70 4.18 -2.46 11.53
N ALA A 71 5.17 -2.50 12.42
CA ALA A 71 5.73 -3.72 13.00
C ALA A 71 6.09 -4.76 11.91
N THR A 72 6.78 -4.30 10.86
CA THR A 72 7.14 -5.12 9.70
C THR A 72 8.59 -4.89 9.26
N THR A 73 9.01 -5.59 8.23
CA THR A 73 10.32 -5.46 7.60
C THR A 73 10.21 -5.17 6.11
N LYS A 74 11.29 -4.66 5.52
CA LYS A 74 11.36 -4.47 4.06
C LYS A 74 11.07 -5.77 3.30
N ALA A 75 11.60 -6.90 3.75
CA ALA A 75 11.42 -8.19 3.07
C ALA A 75 9.94 -8.62 3.04
N VAL A 76 9.20 -8.43 4.14
CA VAL A 76 7.76 -8.71 4.20
C VAL A 76 6.98 -7.74 3.32
N PHE A 77 7.33 -6.46 3.33
CA PHE A 77 6.73 -5.46 2.43
C PHE A 77 6.94 -5.83 0.96
N ASP A 78 8.16 -6.14 0.55
CA ASP A 78 8.51 -6.51 -0.83
C ASP A 78 7.73 -7.76 -1.29
N SER A 79 7.56 -8.75 -0.41
CA SER A 79 6.78 -9.96 -0.71
C SER A 79 5.30 -9.65 -0.92
N ASN A 80 4.72 -8.78 -0.10
CA ASN A 80 3.33 -8.32 -0.25
C ASN A 80 3.16 -7.47 -1.51
N PHE A 81 4.10 -6.57 -1.78
CA PHE A 81 4.09 -5.75 -2.99
C PHE A 81 4.12 -6.63 -4.25
N THR A 82 5.01 -7.63 -4.28
CA THR A 82 5.09 -8.58 -5.40
C THR A 82 3.79 -9.35 -5.58
N TYR A 83 3.18 -9.82 -4.49
CA TYR A 83 1.91 -10.55 -4.55
C TYR A 83 0.79 -9.71 -5.15
N PHE A 84 0.57 -8.50 -4.66
CA PHE A 84 -0.51 -7.64 -5.14
C PHE A 84 -0.23 -7.10 -6.55
N SER A 85 1.02 -6.74 -6.88
CA SER A 85 1.39 -6.23 -8.22
C SER A 85 1.23 -7.26 -9.34
N ASN A 86 1.25 -8.55 -9.00
CA ASN A 86 0.95 -9.63 -9.96
C ASN A 86 -0.56 -9.78 -10.26
N LYS A 87 -1.41 -8.98 -9.64
CA LYS A 87 -2.87 -8.95 -9.82
C LYS A 87 -3.33 -7.57 -10.32
N PRO A 88 -3.21 -7.27 -11.61
CA PRO A 88 -3.35 -5.90 -12.13
C PRO A 88 -4.66 -5.21 -11.73
N GLN A 89 -5.80 -5.89 -11.82
CA GLN A 89 -7.10 -5.32 -11.50
C GLN A 89 -7.29 -5.02 -10.00
N GLU A 90 -6.73 -5.86 -9.14
CA GLU A 90 -6.75 -5.66 -7.70
C GLU A 90 -5.77 -4.56 -7.30
N PHE A 91 -4.59 -4.54 -7.90
CA PHE A 91 -3.56 -3.55 -7.66
C PHE A 91 -3.98 -2.14 -8.08
N GLU A 92 -4.71 -2.00 -9.20
CA GLU A 92 -5.30 -0.73 -9.63
C GLU A 92 -6.22 -0.15 -8.55
N LYS A 93 -7.14 -0.95 -8.02
CA LYS A 93 -8.04 -0.53 -6.92
C LYS A 93 -7.29 -0.15 -5.66
N ILE A 94 -6.24 -0.91 -5.30
CA ILE A 94 -5.36 -0.57 -4.19
C ILE A 94 -4.72 0.80 -4.39
N PHE A 95 -4.19 1.07 -5.58
CA PHE A 95 -3.58 2.36 -5.89
C PHE A 95 -4.57 3.52 -5.86
N GLU A 96 -5.80 3.34 -6.32
CA GLU A 96 -6.86 4.34 -6.21
C GLU A 96 -7.16 4.70 -4.75
N GLU A 97 -7.23 3.69 -3.87
CA GLU A 97 -7.40 3.90 -2.43
C GLU A 97 -6.18 4.60 -1.80
N VAL A 98 -4.96 4.24 -2.19
CA VAL A 98 -3.74 4.92 -1.74
C VAL A 98 -3.75 6.40 -2.14
N ILE A 99 -4.09 6.72 -3.39
CA ILE A 99 -4.19 8.11 -3.89
C ILE A 99 -5.25 8.89 -3.09
N THR A 100 -6.39 8.28 -2.83
CA THR A 100 -7.46 8.88 -2.02
C THR A 100 -6.97 9.19 -0.60
N ASN A 101 -6.29 8.26 0.04
CA ASN A 101 -5.72 8.45 1.38
C ASN A 101 -4.67 9.57 1.40
N LEU A 102 -3.78 9.63 0.42
CA LEU A 102 -2.78 10.69 0.30
C LEU A 102 -3.43 12.06 0.10
N SER A 103 -4.44 12.14 -0.75
CA SER A 103 -5.20 13.37 -1.01
C SER A 103 -5.92 13.87 0.24
N THR A 104 -6.57 12.99 0.98
CA THR A 104 -7.24 13.29 2.24
C THR A 104 -6.26 13.82 3.29
N ARG A 105 -5.09 13.18 3.43
CA ARG A 105 -4.03 13.63 4.34
C ARG A 105 -3.50 15.00 3.96
N SER A 106 -3.28 15.25 2.68
CA SER A 106 -2.82 16.54 2.18
C SER A 106 -3.82 17.66 2.46
N ALA A 107 -5.11 17.41 2.24
CA ALA A 107 -6.17 18.37 2.54
C ALA A 107 -6.26 18.69 4.05
N ALA A 108 -6.13 17.67 4.91
CA ALA A 108 -6.14 17.87 6.36
C ALA A 108 -4.94 18.69 6.87
N LEU A 109 -3.77 18.55 6.25
CA LEU A 109 -2.58 19.36 6.59
C LEU A 109 -2.77 20.82 6.19
N LYS A 110 -3.29 21.09 5.00
CA LYS A 110 -3.58 22.46 4.54
C LYS A 110 -4.62 23.17 5.42
N GLY A 111 -5.65 22.43 5.85
CA GLY A 111 -6.65 23.00 6.77
C GLY A 111 -6.05 23.45 8.11
N LYS A 112 -5.12 22.67 8.68
CA LYS A 112 -4.41 23.02 9.92
C LYS A 112 -3.46 24.21 9.75
N GLU A 113 -2.82 24.34 8.60
CA GLU A 113 -1.91 25.45 8.30
C GLU A 113 -2.67 26.78 8.22
N VAL A 114 -3.84 26.80 7.59
CA VAL A 114 -4.72 27.97 7.53
C VAL A 114 -5.20 28.38 8.94
N GLU A 115 -5.68 27.43 9.73
CA GLU A 115 -6.16 27.68 11.09
C GLU A 115 -5.05 28.23 12.00
N SER A 116 -3.81 27.74 11.86
CA SER A 116 -2.66 28.22 12.62
C SER A 116 -2.23 29.63 12.23
N THR A 117 -2.41 30.00 10.96
CA THR A 117 -2.04 31.35 10.46
C THR A 117 -3.06 32.40 10.93
N GLU A 118 -4.35 32.09 10.95
CA GLU A 118 -5.39 32.97 11.45
C GLU A 118 -5.31 33.18 12.97
N ALA A 119 -4.81 32.20 13.72
CA ALA A 119 -4.64 32.29 15.17
C ALA A 119 -3.46 33.20 15.58
N VAL A 120 -2.53 33.49 14.71
CA VAL A 120 -1.36 34.34 14.96
C VAL A 120 -1.63 35.81 14.62
N GLU A 121 -2.65 36.12 13.81
CA GLU A 121 -3.01 37.46 13.38
C GLU A 121 -4.02 38.18 14.30
N ASN A 122 -4.56 37.51 15.30
CA ASN A 122 -5.47 38.06 16.33
C ASN A 122 -4.77 38.14 17.69
#